data_9bb2d891fc8b010e6f5b485421550f1b
#
_entry.id   9bb2d891fc8b010e6f5b485421550f1b
#
_cell.length_a   1.000
_cell.length_b   1.000
_cell.length_c   1.000
_cell.angle_alpha   90.00
_cell.angle_beta   90.00
_cell.angle_gamma   90.00
#
_symmetry.space_group_name_H-M   'P 1'
#
loop_
_entity.id
_entity.type
_entity.pdbx_description
1 polymer ?
#
loop_
_entity_poly.entity_id
_entity_poly.type
_entity_poly.pdbx_seq_one_letter_code
_entity_poly.pdbx_strand_id
1 'polypeptide(L)'
;LLLSILVTTGMRLTEAASLTWERYNDTEFQGIRYFSLIDTNNEKVYVKNEGSNRNVPLHPDLILPPKGSGRLFNYTIDQDGLASSSAGDAINPTLNQLVSHQRKSAHSFRRTLKILLRDADVSKEVNDIYTGHGSGDTSGKNYGGVSEVKRYNEISRVRHPWLKK
;
A
#
# COMPACT_ATOMS: atom_id res chain seq x y z
N LEU A 1 -8.44 -8.19 6.27
CA LEU A 1 -7.03 -7.92 6.00
C LEU A 1 -6.82 -6.94 4.83
N LEU A 2 -7.41 -7.20 3.63
CA LEU A 2 -7.20 -6.33 2.46
C LEU A 2 -7.58 -4.86 2.75
N LEU A 3 -8.73 -4.62 3.38
CA LEU A 3 -9.15 -3.27 3.76
C LEU A 3 -8.15 -2.61 4.74
N SER A 4 -7.63 -3.36 5.71
CA SER A 4 -6.62 -2.85 6.64
C SER A 4 -5.33 -2.46 5.91
N ILE A 5 -4.88 -3.26 4.95
CA ILE A 5 -3.73 -2.92 4.10
C ILE A 5 -4.02 -1.66 3.30
N LEU A 6 -5.15 -1.58 2.60
CA LEU A 6 -5.50 -0.42 1.77
C LEU A 6 -5.54 0.89 2.56
N VAL A 7 -6.14 0.86 3.75
CA VAL A 7 -6.32 2.07 4.57
C VAL A 7 -5.04 2.52 5.26
N THR A 8 -4.13 1.60 5.57
CA THR A 8 -2.87 1.93 6.26
C THR A 8 -1.72 2.21 5.32
N THR A 9 -1.74 1.66 4.11
CA THR A 9 -0.65 1.80 3.14
C THR A 9 -0.97 2.75 1.99
N GLY A 10 -2.26 2.97 1.73
CA GLY A 10 -2.70 3.71 0.55
C GLY A 10 -2.32 3.05 -0.78
N MET A 11 -2.00 1.76 -0.79
CA MET A 11 -1.78 1.01 -2.03
C MET A 11 -2.99 1.10 -2.95
N ARG A 12 -2.77 0.97 -4.25
CA ARG A 12 -3.88 0.72 -5.20
C ARG A 12 -4.45 -0.67 -4.94
N LEU A 13 -5.73 -0.85 -5.25
CA LEU A 13 -6.37 -2.16 -5.08
C LEU A 13 -5.61 -3.26 -5.82
N THR A 14 -5.16 -2.99 -7.04
CA THR A 14 -4.37 -3.92 -7.84
C THR A 14 -3.06 -4.30 -7.15
N GLU A 15 -2.33 -3.31 -6.61
CA GLU A 15 -1.08 -3.52 -5.88
C GLU A 15 -1.33 -4.43 -4.66
N ALA A 16 -2.31 -4.07 -3.83
CA ALA A 16 -2.60 -4.79 -2.59
C ALA A 16 -3.16 -6.21 -2.82
N ALA A 17 -4.06 -6.37 -3.81
CA ALA A 17 -4.68 -7.66 -4.11
C ALA A 17 -3.69 -8.67 -4.72
N SER A 18 -2.60 -8.19 -5.32
CA SER A 18 -1.56 -9.01 -5.96
C SER A 18 -0.35 -9.27 -5.06
N LEU A 19 -0.40 -8.87 -3.78
CA LEU A 19 0.72 -9.10 -2.86
C LEU A 19 1.04 -10.58 -2.68
N THR A 20 2.33 -10.87 -2.61
CA THR A 20 2.86 -12.19 -2.27
C THR A 20 3.75 -12.12 -1.03
N TRP A 21 3.93 -13.25 -0.35
CA TRP A 21 4.79 -13.34 0.82
C TRP A 21 6.27 -13.18 0.49
N GLU A 22 6.67 -13.47 -0.74
CA GLU A 22 8.04 -13.29 -1.24
C GLU A 22 8.42 -11.81 -1.30
N ARG A 23 7.42 -10.92 -1.36
CA ARG A 23 7.61 -9.47 -1.35
C ARG A 23 7.55 -8.84 0.04
N TYR A 24 7.22 -9.64 1.04
CA TYR A 24 7.23 -9.22 2.44
C TYR A 24 8.64 -9.34 3.03
N ASN A 25 9.11 -8.26 3.64
CA ASN A 25 10.39 -8.20 4.33
C ASN A 25 10.22 -7.61 5.73
N ASP A 26 10.94 -8.16 6.70
CA ASP A 26 10.92 -7.74 8.10
C ASP A 26 12.32 -7.70 8.74
N THR A 27 13.38 -7.92 7.97
CA THR A 27 14.76 -8.08 8.47
C THR A 27 15.73 -7.02 7.96
N GLU A 28 15.49 -6.44 6.78
CA GLU A 28 16.48 -5.60 6.09
C GLU A 28 16.69 -4.23 6.77
N PHE A 29 15.61 -3.57 7.20
CA PHE A 29 15.68 -2.23 7.77
C PHE A 29 15.36 -2.23 9.25
N GLN A 30 16.26 -2.75 10.09
CA GLN A 30 16.11 -2.71 11.55
C GLN A 30 14.76 -3.27 12.06
N GLY A 31 14.25 -4.31 11.41
CA GLY A 31 12.96 -4.92 11.74
C GLY A 31 11.72 -4.14 11.26
N ILE A 32 11.90 -3.14 10.41
CA ILE A 32 10.78 -2.47 9.75
C ILE A 32 10.15 -3.44 8.75
N ARG A 33 8.88 -3.72 8.96
CA ARG A 33 8.08 -4.56 8.05
C ARG A 33 7.67 -3.75 6.83
N TYR A 34 7.84 -4.30 5.64
CA TYR A 34 7.38 -3.66 4.41
C TYR A 34 7.01 -4.67 3.33
N PHE A 35 6.24 -4.24 2.35
CA PHE A 35 6.10 -4.93 1.06
C PHE A 35 6.88 -4.19 -0.02
N SER A 36 7.64 -4.94 -0.81
CA SER A 36 8.33 -4.40 -1.98
C SER A 36 7.42 -4.43 -3.21
N LEU A 37 7.17 -3.27 -3.78
CA LEU A 37 6.50 -3.09 -5.09
C LEU A 37 7.52 -2.76 -6.18
N ILE A 38 8.76 -3.19 -6.01
CA ILE A 38 9.83 -2.97 -6.97
C ILE A 38 9.88 -4.18 -7.91
N ASP A 39 9.87 -3.91 -9.21
CA ASP A 39 10.10 -4.94 -10.22
C ASP A 39 11.50 -5.54 -10.05
N THR A 40 11.57 -6.85 -10.12
CA THR A 40 12.83 -7.60 -10.20
C THR A 40 12.92 -8.31 -11.54
N ASN A 41 14.12 -8.73 -11.93
CA ASN A 41 14.34 -9.44 -13.20
C ASN A 41 13.53 -10.74 -13.32
N ASN A 42 13.08 -11.29 -12.18
CA ASN A 42 12.38 -12.59 -12.12
C ASN A 42 10.88 -12.45 -11.83
N GLU A 43 10.42 -11.29 -11.34
CA GLU A 43 9.02 -11.06 -11.01
C GLU A 43 8.64 -9.61 -11.32
N LYS A 44 7.64 -9.45 -12.17
CA LYS A 44 7.02 -8.14 -12.40
C LYS A 44 5.95 -7.87 -11.37
N VAL A 45 5.96 -6.67 -10.80
CA VAL A 45 4.85 -6.15 -10.02
C VAL A 45 3.96 -5.36 -10.96
N TYR A 46 2.66 -5.58 -10.89
CA TYR A 46 1.77 -4.71 -11.63
C TYR A 46 1.71 -3.33 -10.95
N VAL A 47 2.50 -2.41 -11.46
CA VAL A 47 2.48 -0.99 -11.09
C VAL A 47 2.05 -0.17 -12.30
N LYS A 48 1.22 0.83 -12.06
CA LYS A 48 0.64 1.66 -13.14
C LYS A 48 1.69 2.46 -13.92
N ASN A 49 2.80 2.79 -13.28
CA ASN A 49 3.92 3.56 -13.85
C ASN A 49 5.18 3.32 -13.02
N GLU A 50 6.35 3.67 -13.58
CA GLU A 50 7.66 3.51 -12.92
C GLU A 50 7.74 4.21 -11.54
N GLY A 51 7.08 5.37 -11.38
CA GLY A 51 7.03 6.08 -10.09
C GLY A 51 6.23 5.35 -9.00
N SER A 52 5.61 4.22 -9.34
CA SER A 52 4.93 3.35 -8.38
C SER A 52 5.84 2.27 -7.78
N ASN A 53 7.03 2.05 -8.37
CA ASN A 53 8.04 1.12 -7.85
C ASN A 53 8.58 1.65 -6.54
N ARG A 54 8.30 0.97 -5.44
CA ARG A 54 8.70 1.42 -4.09
C ARG A 54 8.60 0.31 -3.06
N ASN A 55 9.34 0.45 -1.98
CA ASN A 55 9.05 -0.26 -0.74
C ASN A 55 7.94 0.48 0.02
N VAL A 56 6.99 -0.25 0.54
CA VAL A 56 5.85 0.29 1.32
C VAL A 56 5.98 -0.20 2.76
N PRO A 57 6.55 0.60 3.66
CA PRO A 57 6.61 0.27 5.08
C PRO A 57 5.20 0.07 5.65
N LEU A 58 5.07 -0.88 6.57
CA LEU A 58 3.79 -1.20 7.19
C LEU A 58 3.66 -0.49 8.52
N HIS A 59 2.46 0.04 8.77
CA HIS A 59 2.15 0.62 10.07
C HIS A 59 2.37 -0.41 11.20
N PRO A 60 2.94 -0.03 12.36
CA PRO A 60 3.24 -0.96 13.45
C PRO A 60 2.00 -1.70 13.96
N ASP A 61 0.84 -1.06 13.96
CA ASP A 61 -0.42 -1.64 14.43
C ASP A 61 -1.10 -2.55 13.38
N LEU A 62 -0.59 -2.63 12.15
CA LEU A 62 -1.14 -3.55 11.14
C LEU A 62 -0.76 -4.98 11.46
N ILE A 63 -1.76 -5.81 11.76
CA ILE A 63 -1.58 -7.23 12.03
C ILE A 63 -1.70 -8.01 10.72
N LEU A 64 -0.64 -8.75 10.39
CA LEU A 64 -0.64 -9.71 9.30
C LEU A 64 -0.83 -11.13 9.87
N PRO A 65 -1.39 -12.06 9.10
CA PRO A 65 -1.36 -13.48 9.46
C PRO A 65 0.10 -14.00 9.48
N PRO A 66 0.35 -15.18 10.03
CA PRO A 66 1.67 -15.80 9.97
C PRO A 66 2.19 -15.83 8.53
N LYS A 67 3.49 -15.54 8.37
CA LYS A 67 4.14 -15.53 7.05
C LYS A 67 3.98 -16.91 6.38
N GLY A 68 3.49 -16.88 5.17
CA GLY A 68 3.31 -18.06 4.32
C GLY A 68 4.22 -18.02 3.09
N SER A 69 3.77 -18.60 2.00
CA SER A 69 4.39 -18.55 0.67
C SER A 69 3.34 -18.25 -0.40
N GLY A 70 3.76 -17.72 -1.53
CA GLY A 70 2.89 -17.36 -2.62
C GLY A 70 1.98 -16.17 -2.30
N ARG A 71 0.80 -16.15 -2.89
CA ARG A 71 -0.11 -15.01 -2.80
C ARG A 71 -0.69 -14.82 -1.39
N LEU A 72 -0.74 -13.56 -0.96
CA LEU A 72 -1.37 -13.18 0.32
C LEU A 72 -2.90 -13.34 0.27
N PHE A 73 -3.49 -13.22 -0.92
CA PHE A 73 -4.93 -13.35 -1.18
C PHE A 73 -5.23 -14.28 -2.34
N ASN A 74 -6.28 -15.08 -2.24
CA ASN A 74 -6.73 -16.04 -3.25
C ASN A 74 -7.78 -15.46 -4.19
N TYR A 75 -7.63 -14.19 -4.61
CA TYR A 75 -8.51 -13.59 -5.60
C TYR A 75 -8.24 -14.17 -7.00
N THR A 76 -9.29 -14.30 -7.79
CA THR A 76 -9.18 -14.73 -9.20
C THR A 76 -8.37 -13.69 -9.98
N ILE A 77 -7.44 -14.19 -10.80
CA ILE A 77 -6.64 -13.38 -11.72
C ILE A 77 -7.36 -13.33 -13.05
N ASP A 78 -7.50 -12.15 -13.62
CA ASP A 78 -8.04 -11.94 -14.95
C ASP A 78 -7.01 -12.26 -16.06
N GLN A 79 -7.41 -12.06 -17.32
CA GLN A 79 -6.57 -12.33 -18.50
C GLN A 79 -5.32 -11.44 -18.54
N ASP A 80 -5.35 -10.28 -17.91
CA ASP A 80 -4.23 -9.34 -17.81
C ASP A 80 -3.31 -9.65 -16.62
N GLY A 81 -3.57 -10.71 -15.88
CA GLY A 81 -2.80 -11.10 -14.71
C GLY A 81 -3.17 -10.32 -13.44
N LEU A 82 -4.33 -9.64 -13.40
CA LEU A 82 -4.73 -8.75 -12.33
C LEU A 82 -5.78 -9.39 -11.41
N ALA A 83 -5.66 -9.15 -10.12
CA ALA A 83 -6.62 -9.59 -9.11
C ALA A 83 -7.61 -8.49 -8.69
N SER A 84 -7.52 -7.29 -9.27
CA SER A 84 -8.27 -6.11 -8.80
C SER A 84 -9.78 -6.23 -9.01
N SER A 85 -10.24 -6.86 -10.07
CA SER A 85 -11.67 -7.06 -10.34
C SER A 85 -12.30 -7.94 -9.26
N SER A 86 -11.78 -9.15 -9.09
CA SER A 86 -12.25 -10.10 -8.08
C SER A 86 -12.12 -9.56 -6.63
N ALA A 87 -11.04 -8.85 -6.33
CA ALA A 87 -10.87 -8.19 -5.04
C ALA A 87 -11.90 -7.05 -4.85
N GLY A 88 -12.18 -6.28 -5.89
CA GLY A 88 -13.21 -5.24 -5.88
C GLY A 88 -14.59 -5.81 -5.58
N ASP A 89 -14.96 -6.88 -6.26
CA ASP A 89 -16.23 -7.57 -6.05
C ASP A 89 -16.37 -8.12 -4.63
N ALA A 90 -15.27 -8.59 -4.04
CA ALA A 90 -15.26 -9.09 -2.66
C ALA A 90 -15.44 -7.98 -1.61
N ILE A 91 -14.88 -6.77 -1.82
CA ILE A 91 -14.92 -5.70 -0.81
C ILE A 91 -16.07 -4.71 -1.02
N ASN A 92 -16.56 -4.53 -2.25
CA ASN A 92 -17.60 -3.54 -2.57
C ASN A 92 -18.90 -3.73 -1.77
N PRO A 93 -19.44 -4.94 -1.54
CA PRO A 93 -20.62 -5.12 -0.71
C PRO A 93 -20.45 -4.54 0.70
N THR A 94 -19.31 -4.80 1.34
CA THR A 94 -18.99 -4.24 2.65
C THR A 94 -18.86 -2.72 2.60
N LEU A 95 -18.19 -2.19 1.58
CA LEU A 95 -18.03 -0.74 1.42
C LEU A 95 -19.38 -0.04 1.21
N ASN A 96 -20.28 -0.63 0.41
CA ASN A 96 -21.61 -0.08 0.14
C ASN A 96 -22.51 -0.08 1.38
N GLN A 97 -22.34 -1.06 2.28
CA GLN A 97 -23.05 -1.09 3.58
C GLN A 97 -22.54 0.00 4.54
N LEU A 98 -21.23 0.24 4.55
CA LEU A 98 -20.60 1.19 5.47
C LEU A 98 -20.70 2.64 5.01
N VAL A 99 -20.78 2.87 3.71
CA VAL A 99 -20.75 4.19 3.12
C VAL A 99 -21.82 4.32 2.04
N SER A 100 -22.88 5.07 2.34
CA SER A 100 -24.02 5.29 1.44
C SER A 100 -23.70 6.11 0.18
N HIS A 101 -22.50 6.69 0.07
CA HIS A 101 -22.17 7.59 -1.03
C HIS A 101 -21.62 6.80 -2.24
N GLN A 102 -22.37 6.78 -3.34
CA GLN A 102 -22.09 6.00 -4.58
C GLN A 102 -20.70 6.20 -5.22
N ARG A 103 -20.01 7.31 -4.88
CA ARG A 103 -18.65 7.61 -5.42
C ARG A 103 -17.51 7.11 -4.53
N LYS A 104 -17.82 6.40 -3.45
CA LYS A 104 -16.77 5.83 -2.58
C LYS A 104 -16.36 4.45 -3.09
N SER A 105 -15.07 4.24 -3.18
CA SER A 105 -14.46 3.00 -3.67
C SER A 105 -13.18 2.72 -2.90
N ALA A 106 -12.54 1.59 -3.18
CA ALA A 106 -11.22 1.26 -2.64
C ALA A 106 -10.19 2.40 -2.81
N HIS A 107 -10.27 3.18 -3.89
CA HIS A 107 -9.38 4.34 -4.11
C HIS A 107 -9.60 5.46 -3.07
N SER A 108 -10.76 5.54 -2.44
CA SER A 108 -11.03 6.53 -1.39
C SER A 108 -10.14 6.34 -0.17
N PHE A 109 -9.74 5.10 0.17
CA PHE A 109 -8.81 4.83 1.26
C PHE A 109 -7.46 5.52 1.07
N ARG A 110 -6.95 5.49 -0.16
CA ARG A 110 -5.71 6.18 -0.50
C ARG A 110 -5.82 7.69 -0.31
N ARG A 111 -6.95 8.29 -0.72
CA ARG A 111 -7.21 9.71 -0.48
C ARG A 111 -7.31 10.02 1.02
N THR A 112 -8.00 9.18 1.78
CA THR A 112 -8.11 9.32 3.23
C THR A 112 -6.74 9.25 3.89
N LEU A 113 -5.91 8.26 3.55
CA LEU A 113 -4.56 8.17 4.10
C LEU A 113 -3.74 9.42 3.79
N LYS A 114 -3.82 9.97 2.57
CA LYS A 114 -3.12 11.22 2.22
C LYS A 114 -3.53 12.40 3.11
N ILE A 115 -4.78 12.45 3.54
CA ILE A 115 -5.28 13.46 4.47
C ILE A 115 -4.70 13.18 5.87
N LEU A 116 -4.80 11.94 6.36
CA LEU A 116 -4.26 11.55 7.67
C LEU A 116 -2.76 11.81 7.80
N LEU A 117 -1.99 11.53 6.75
CA LEU A 117 -0.56 11.85 6.70
C LEU A 117 -0.31 13.35 6.81
N ARG A 118 -1.11 14.17 6.14
CA ARG A 118 -1.05 15.63 6.23
C ARG A 118 -1.41 16.14 7.64
N ASP A 119 -2.45 15.58 8.21
CA ASP A 119 -2.93 15.95 9.55
C ASP A 119 -1.91 15.52 10.64
N ALA A 120 -1.03 14.57 10.33
CA ALA A 120 0.09 14.15 11.15
C ALA A 120 1.40 14.91 10.84
N ASP A 121 1.32 16.02 10.09
CA ASP A 121 2.46 16.85 9.68
C ASP A 121 3.54 16.09 8.87
N VAL A 122 3.13 15.05 8.15
CA VAL A 122 4.03 14.34 7.24
C VAL A 122 4.25 15.19 5.99
N SER A 123 5.52 15.37 5.61
CA SER A 123 5.86 16.19 4.45
C SER A 123 5.20 15.69 3.17
N LYS A 124 4.91 16.62 2.25
CA LYS A 124 4.31 16.27 0.94
C LYS A 124 5.18 15.26 0.19
N GLU A 125 6.50 15.40 0.25
CA GLU A 125 7.44 14.49 -0.39
C GLU A 125 7.28 13.05 0.12
N VAL A 126 7.30 12.86 1.44
CA VAL A 126 7.11 11.54 2.05
C VAL A 126 5.74 10.97 1.71
N ASN A 127 4.69 11.80 1.77
CA ASN A 127 3.32 11.41 1.44
C ASN A 127 3.20 10.93 -0.01
N ASP A 128 3.81 11.64 -0.96
CA ASP A 128 3.75 11.30 -2.39
C ASP A 128 4.58 10.04 -2.69
N ILE A 129 5.79 9.91 -2.15
CA ILE A 129 6.61 8.70 -2.28
C ILE A 129 5.88 7.50 -1.67
N TYR A 130 5.39 7.63 -0.44
CA TYR A 130 4.71 6.54 0.26
C TYR A 130 3.48 6.05 -0.49
N THR A 131 2.69 6.97 -1.01
CA THR A 131 1.50 6.63 -1.78
C THR A 131 1.78 6.34 -3.27
N GLY A 132 3.02 6.43 -3.76
CA GLY A 132 3.38 6.18 -5.17
C GLY A 132 2.71 7.16 -6.12
N HIS A 133 2.66 8.44 -5.76
CA HIS A 133 2.42 9.53 -6.68
C HIS A 133 3.78 10.04 -7.13
N GLY A 134 4.15 9.78 -8.37
CA GLY A 134 5.34 10.42 -8.95
C GLY A 134 5.15 11.94 -8.85
N SER A 135 6.13 12.64 -8.30
CA SER A 135 6.30 14.06 -8.61
C SER A 135 6.49 14.11 -10.12
N GLY A 136 5.70 14.90 -10.84
CA GLY A 136 5.85 15.06 -12.30
C GLY A 136 7.19 15.67 -12.72
N ASP A 137 8.13 15.71 -11.81
CA ASP A 137 9.47 16.20 -11.97
C ASP A 137 10.41 15.02 -12.18
N THR A 138 11.03 14.95 -13.36
CA THR A 138 12.02 13.95 -13.76
C THR A 138 13.30 13.95 -12.90
N SER A 139 13.43 14.88 -11.97
CA SER A 139 14.49 14.91 -10.96
C SER A 139 14.41 13.74 -9.95
N GLY A 140 13.28 13.01 -9.93
CA GLY A 140 13.07 11.82 -9.09
C GLY A 140 13.96 10.61 -9.35
N LYS A 141 14.75 10.61 -10.41
CA LYS A 141 15.70 9.50 -10.70
C LYS A 141 16.94 9.49 -9.80
N ASN A 142 17.19 10.53 -9.03
CA ASN A 142 18.33 10.66 -8.12
C ASN A 142 17.87 11.00 -6.69
N TYR A 143 16.90 10.27 -6.17
CA TYR A 143 16.61 10.41 -4.75
C TYR A 143 17.74 9.76 -3.93
N GLY A 144 18.63 10.61 -3.40
CA GLY A 144 19.17 10.43 -2.07
C GLY A 144 17.98 10.41 -1.12
N GLY A 145 17.13 9.40 -1.32
CA GLY A 145 15.71 9.44 -1.03
C GLY A 145 15.46 9.35 0.44
N VAL A 146 14.33 9.84 0.83
CA VAL A 146 13.73 9.59 2.13
C VAL A 146 13.85 8.10 2.45
N SER A 147 14.71 7.76 3.39
CA SER A 147 14.99 6.36 3.74
C SER A 147 13.72 5.63 4.20
N GLU A 148 13.67 4.32 4.04
CA GLU A 148 12.58 3.48 4.55
C GLU A 148 12.33 3.74 6.03
N VAL A 149 13.39 3.94 6.83
CA VAL A 149 13.31 4.26 8.26
C VAL A 149 12.55 5.58 8.48
N LYS A 150 12.88 6.62 7.72
CA LYS A 150 12.18 7.91 7.82
C LYS A 150 10.71 7.76 7.43
N ARG A 151 10.41 7.06 6.33
CA ARG A 151 9.03 6.79 5.91
C ARG A 151 8.25 6.03 6.97
N TYR A 152 8.85 5.00 7.55
CA TYR A 152 8.24 4.22 8.64
C TYR A 152 7.95 5.09 9.86
N ASN A 153 8.89 5.90 10.31
CA ASN A 153 8.70 6.79 11.45
C ASN A 153 7.57 7.79 11.21
N GLU A 154 7.48 8.33 10.01
CA GLU A 154 6.41 9.28 9.64
C GLU A 154 5.03 8.61 9.60
N ILE A 155 4.90 7.44 8.98
CA ILE A 155 3.60 6.75 8.93
C ILE A 155 3.16 6.22 10.30
N SER A 156 4.10 5.88 11.18
CA SER A 156 3.81 5.41 12.54
C SER A 156 3.17 6.50 13.42
N ARG A 157 3.24 7.78 13.01
CA ARG A 157 2.58 8.90 13.67
C ARG A 157 1.08 8.99 13.35
N VAL A 158 0.66 8.36 12.24
CA VAL A 158 -0.76 8.34 11.84
C VAL A 158 -1.54 7.43 12.75
N ARG A 159 -2.60 7.93 13.36
CA ARG A 159 -3.50 7.11 14.17
C ARG A 159 -4.57 6.45 13.29
N HIS A 160 -4.68 5.15 13.42
CA HIS A 160 -5.71 4.34 12.79
C HIS A 160 -6.65 3.75 13.84
N PRO A 161 -7.70 4.48 14.28
CA PRO A 161 -8.55 4.05 15.39
C PRO A 161 -9.32 2.75 15.13
N TRP A 162 -9.41 2.34 13.87
CA TRP A 162 -10.02 1.07 13.45
C TRP A 162 -9.07 -0.13 13.50
N LEU A 163 -7.77 0.08 13.64
CA LEU A 163 -6.83 -1.01 13.94
C LEU A 163 -6.94 -1.28 15.44
N LYS A 164 -7.56 -2.39 15.80
CA LYS A 164 -7.58 -2.84 17.19
C LYS A 164 -6.20 -3.36 17.56
N LYS A 165 -5.68 -2.88 18.67
CA LYS A 165 -4.55 -3.51 19.36
C LYS A 165 -4.98 -4.83 19.94
#